data_cfc23895f823202b7a10e4f763a8d257
#
_entry.id   cfc23895f823202b7a10e4f763a8d257
#
_cell.length_a   1.000
_cell.length_b   1.000
_cell.length_c   1.000
_cell.angle_alpha   90.00
_cell.angle_beta   90.00
_cell.angle_gamma   90.00
#
_symmetry.space_group_name_H-M   'P 1'
#
loop_
_entity.id
_entity.type
_entity.pdbx_description
1 polymer ?
#
loop_
_entity_poly.entity_id
_entity_poly.type
_entity_poly.pdbx_seq_one_letter_code
_entity_poly.pdbx_strand_id
1 'polypeptide(L)'
;MTKFYSFLLVLMIASSLASAQNSKVGTWGIVTVVLPGDSAHKWGGYTELQTRTNGTFSQFQYYEVKAGASYDLDKNFTALVGTGRYTTYDYADLDKGPTTTETRLWEQITSNQFLDRLKLEHRYRVEQRWVNGLYRNRFRYRLNVFVPLNNKKIVAKTWFISVFDEIFLNNKAPNFERNRVSAALGYQFDKSWIVQAGWLNQYNYSPGVPADKDNIMLMLMYRIHRKNAVQREHVPTTTD
;
A
#
# COMPACT_ATOMS: atom_id res chain seq x y z
N MET A 1 32.36 -15.55 6.33
CA MET A 1 31.10 -15.90 7.01
C MET A 1 29.89 -15.12 6.47
N THR A 2 29.99 -13.82 6.20
CA THR A 2 28.87 -12.98 5.67
C THR A 2 28.24 -13.46 4.35
N LYS A 3 29.04 -13.98 3.41
CA LYS A 3 28.55 -14.49 2.11
C LYS A 3 27.69 -15.77 2.24
N PHE A 4 27.91 -16.58 3.27
CA PHE A 4 27.14 -17.81 3.50
C PHE A 4 25.73 -17.50 4.03
N TYR A 5 25.58 -16.52 4.92
CA TYR A 5 24.28 -16.10 5.43
C TYR A 5 23.43 -15.40 4.37
N SER A 6 24.06 -14.64 3.45
CA SER A 6 23.35 -14.05 2.30
C SER A 6 22.80 -15.10 1.35
N PHE A 7 23.54 -16.20 1.12
CA PHE A 7 23.11 -17.31 0.28
C PHE A 7 21.97 -18.10 0.94
N LEU A 8 22.04 -18.31 2.26
CA LEU A 8 20.98 -18.98 3.03
C LEU A 8 19.68 -18.17 3.05
N LEU A 9 19.76 -16.85 3.16
CA LEU A 9 18.60 -15.94 3.10
C LEU A 9 17.91 -15.98 1.73
N VAL A 10 18.71 -15.98 0.65
CA VAL A 10 18.19 -16.11 -0.72
C VAL A 10 17.56 -17.49 -0.95
N LEU A 11 18.11 -18.56 -0.37
CA LEU A 11 17.54 -19.90 -0.46
C LEU A 11 16.22 -20.03 0.31
N MET A 12 16.08 -19.40 1.48
CA MET A 12 14.82 -19.37 2.24
C MET A 12 13.72 -18.57 1.51
N ILE A 13 14.08 -17.48 0.83
CA ILE A 13 13.14 -16.71 0.00
C ILE A 13 12.72 -17.54 -1.24
N ALA A 14 13.65 -18.27 -1.84
CA ALA A 14 13.36 -19.15 -2.99
C ALA A 14 12.47 -20.34 -2.65
N SER A 15 12.58 -20.89 -1.42
CA SER A 15 11.75 -22.03 -1.00
C SER A 15 10.29 -21.64 -0.70
N SER A 16 10.05 -20.40 -0.28
CA SER A 16 8.67 -19.89 -0.09
C SER A 16 7.94 -19.66 -1.42
N LEU A 17 8.67 -19.43 -2.51
CA LEU A 17 8.09 -19.29 -3.86
C LEU A 17 7.66 -20.63 -4.48
N ALA A 18 8.23 -21.76 -4.03
CA ALA A 18 7.92 -23.09 -4.57
C ALA A 18 6.57 -23.66 -4.07
N SER A 19 6.01 -23.16 -2.99
CA SER A 19 4.72 -23.62 -2.46
C SER A 19 3.50 -23.00 -3.17
N ALA A 20 3.71 -22.07 -4.11
CA ALA A 20 2.65 -21.33 -4.81
C ALA A 20 2.09 -22.07 -6.05
N GLN A 21 2.28 -23.38 -6.18
CA GLN A 21 2.00 -24.11 -7.44
C GLN A 21 0.52 -24.28 -7.81
N ASN A 22 -0.46 -23.84 -7.01
CA ASN A 22 -1.89 -23.98 -7.35
C ASN A 22 -2.73 -22.69 -7.24
N SER A 23 -2.23 -21.58 -6.77
CA SER A 23 -2.95 -20.29 -6.79
C SER A 23 -2.40 -19.39 -7.90
N LYS A 24 -3.27 -18.96 -8.82
CA LYS A 24 -2.88 -17.99 -9.86
C LYS A 24 -2.39 -16.73 -9.16
N VAL A 25 -1.13 -16.32 -9.43
CA VAL A 25 -0.58 -15.06 -8.92
C VAL A 25 -1.35 -13.89 -9.54
N GLY A 26 -1.94 -13.06 -8.70
CA GLY A 26 -2.66 -11.85 -9.13
C GLY A 26 -1.72 -10.69 -9.48
N THR A 27 -2.28 -9.60 -9.98
CA THR A 27 -1.53 -8.35 -10.19
C THR A 27 -2.29 -7.16 -9.62
N TRP A 28 -1.57 -6.27 -8.94
CA TRP A 28 -2.07 -4.98 -8.46
C TRP A 28 -1.37 -3.85 -9.22
N GLY A 29 -2.13 -3.09 -9.98
CA GLY A 29 -1.67 -1.86 -10.63
C GLY A 29 -2.16 -0.65 -9.85
N ILE A 30 -1.24 0.22 -9.41
CA ILE A 30 -1.53 1.36 -8.53
C ILE A 30 -0.94 2.62 -9.14
N VAL A 31 -1.77 3.65 -9.32
CA VAL A 31 -1.32 4.98 -9.76
C VAL A 31 -1.78 5.99 -8.73
N THR A 32 -0.83 6.73 -8.16
CA THR A 32 -1.09 7.73 -7.12
C THR A 32 -0.57 9.09 -7.55
N VAL A 33 -1.39 10.12 -7.39
CA VAL A 33 -0.97 11.53 -7.51
C VAL A 33 -1.05 12.16 -6.13
N VAL A 34 0.06 12.74 -5.67
CA VAL A 34 0.18 13.32 -4.34
C VAL A 34 0.54 14.79 -4.41
N LEU A 35 -0.16 15.61 -3.65
CA LEU A 35 0.22 16.97 -3.31
C LEU A 35 0.69 16.95 -1.84
N PRO A 36 2.00 16.85 -1.56
CA PRO A 36 2.48 16.80 -0.19
C PRO A 36 2.33 18.14 0.51
N GLY A 37 2.12 18.09 1.83
CA GLY A 37 2.32 19.27 2.68
C GLY A 37 3.81 19.60 2.83
N ASP A 38 4.12 20.78 3.27
CA ASP A 38 5.48 21.24 3.62
C ASP A 38 5.43 22.24 4.80
N SER A 39 6.58 22.78 5.21
CA SER A 39 6.65 23.72 6.33
C SER A 39 5.91 25.04 6.08
N ALA A 40 5.80 25.47 4.83
CA ALA A 40 5.08 26.69 4.44
C ALA A 40 3.59 26.41 4.15
N HIS A 41 3.28 25.18 3.70
CA HIS A 41 1.93 24.79 3.29
C HIS A 41 1.57 23.44 3.93
N LYS A 42 0.98 23.48 5.11
CA LYS A 42 0.65 22.26 5.88
C LYS A 42 -0.41 21.36 5.23
N TRP A 43 -1.29 21.92 4.41
CA TRP A 43 -2.32 21.18 3.70
C TRP A 43 -1.76 20.48 2.47
N GLY A 44 -2.16 19.23 2.30
CA GLY A 44 -1.86 18.40 1.15
C GLY A 44 -3.05 17.55 0.76
N GLY A 45 -2.80 16.54 -0.05
CA GLY A 45 -3.81 15.57 -0.44
C GLY A 45 -3.29 14.59 -1.45
N TYR A 46 -4.14 13.64 -1.83
CA TYR A 46 -3.83 12.67 -2.85
C TYR A 46 -5.07 12.18 -3.57
N THR A 47 -4.86 11.61 -4.74
CA THR A 47 -5.82 10.72 -5.42
C THR A 47 -5.10 9.46 -5.87
N GLU A 48 -5.81 8.34 -5.86
CA GLU A 48 -5.26 7.04 -6.24
C GLU A 48 -6.28 6.23 -7.03
N LEU A 49 -5.81 5.63 -8.11
CA LEU A 49 -6.50 4.59 -8.86
C LEU A 49 -5.75 3.28 -8.66
N GLN A 50 -6.46 2.23 -8.30
CA GLN A 50 -5.90 0.88 -8.23
C GLN A 50 -6.78 -0.09 -9.00
N THR A 51 -6.14 -1.04 -9.68
CA THR A 51 -6.78 -2.18 -10.32
C THR A 51 -6.15 -3.48 -9.85
N ARG A 52 -6.93 -4.55 -9.82
CA ARG A 52 -6.43 -5.89 -9.47
C ARG A 52 -6.97 -6.92 -10.44
N THR A 53 -6.12 -7.90 -10.72
CA THR A 53 -6.48 -9.07 -11.53
C THR A 53 -6.31 -10.35 -10.72
N ASN A 54 -7.07 -11.38 -11.05
CA ASN A 54 -6.97 -12.68 -10.39
C ASN A 54 -5.79 -13.51 -10.89
N GLY A 55 -5.42 -13.38 -12.17
CA GLY A 55 -4.20 -13.94 -12.76
C GLY A 55 -3.18 -12.85 -13.09
N THR A 56 -1.98 -13.26 -13.47
CA THR A 56 -0.90 -12.34 -13.86
C THR A 56 -1.32 -11.55 -15.11
N PHE A 57 -1.60 -10.25 -14.93
CA PHE A 57 -2.12 -9.32 -15.95
C PHE A 57 -3.38 -9.82 -16.69
N SER A 58 -4.15 -10.70 -16.05
CA SER A 58 -5.33 -11.32 -16.67
C SER A 58 -6.44 -11.52 -15.64
N GLN A 59 -7.68 -11.71 -16.11
CA GLN A 59 -8.84 -11.92 -15.24
C GLN A 59 -9.06 -10.72 -14.30
N PHE A 60 -9.40 -9.57 -14.88
CA PHE A 60 -9.77 -8.38 -14.13
C PHE A 60 -10.87 -8.70 -13.12
N GLN A 61 -10.72 -8.20 -11.87
CA GLN A 61 -11.70 -8.48 -10.82
C GLN A 61 -12.01 -7.28 -9.92
N TYR A 62 -11.20 -6.22 -9.97
CA TYR A 62 -11.37 -5.16 -8.97
C TYR A 62 -10.76 -3.84 -9.44
N TYR A 63 -11.44 -2.76 -9.10
CA TYR A 63 -10.86 -1.43 -9.12
C TYR A 63 -11.30 -0.60 -7.90
N GLU A 64 -10.50 0.40 -7.57
CA GLU A 64 -10.82 1.41 -6.57
C GLU A 64 -10.34 2.78 -7.01
N VAL A 65 -11.11 3.81 -6.64
CA VAL A 65 -10.74 5.22 -6.78
C VAL A 65 -10.84 5.85 -5.42
N LYS A 66 -9.77 6.55 -5.01
CA LYS A 66 -9.66 7.18 -3.68
C LYS A 66 -9.15 8.59 -3.79
N ALA A 67 -9.55 9.42 -2.85
CA ALA A 67 -9.00 10.75 -2.65
C ALA A 67 -8.99 11.11 -1.17
N GLY A 68 -8.11 12.00 -0.78
CA GLY A 68 -8.03 12.48 0.59
C GLY A 68 -7.33 13.82 0.71
N ALA A 69 -7.72 14.56 1.75
CA ALA A 69 -7.04 15.76 2.20
C ALA A 69 -6.15 15.43 3.39
N SER A 70 -4.93 15.94 3.41
CA SER A 70 -3.97 15.75 4.48
C SER A 70 -3.54 17.05 5.11
N TYR A 71 -3.13 16.99 6.37
CA TYR A 71 -2.58 18.11 7.11
C TYR A 71 -1.34 17.66 7.88
N ASP A 72 -0.22 18.29 7.61
CA ASP A 72 1.03 18.04 8.32
C ASP A 72 1.00 18.71 9.69
N LEU A 73 0.83 17.91 10.75
CA LEU A 73 0.88 18.37 12.14
C LEU A 73 2.28 18.91 12.45
N ASP A 74 3.29 18.14 12.08
CA ASP A 74 4.71 18.51 12.11
C ASP A 74 5.51 17.81 11.00
N LYS A 75 6.84 17.79 11.12
CA LYS A 75 7.74 17.11 10.13
C LYS A 75 7.61 15.60 10.08
N ASN A 76 7.06 14.97 11.13
CA ASN A 76 6.98 13.51 11.28
C ASN A 76 5.54 13.01 11.27
N PHE A 77 4.55 13.84 11.61
CA PHE A 77 3.16 13.44 11.76
C PHE A 77 2.27 14.12 10.72
N THR A 78 1.46 13.32 10.03
CA THR A 78 0.45 13.79 9.07
C THR A 78 -0.89 13.17 9.41
N ALA A 79 -1.92 14.02 9.57
CA ALA A 79 -3.32 13.61 9.65
C ALA A 79 -3.94 13.61 8.25
N LEU A 80 -4.88 12.71 7.99
CA LEU A 80 -5.56 12.61 6.70
C LEU A 80 -7.01 12.17 6.89
N VAL A 81 -7.91 12.79 6.14
CA VAL A 81 -9.28 12.31 5.93
C VAL A 81 -9.43 11.95 4.46
N GLY A 82 -10.00 10.78 4.19
CA GLY A 82 -10.12 10.29 2.82
C GLY A 82 -11.44 9.56 2.58
N THR A 83 -11.79 9.46 1.31
CA THR A 83 -12.94 8.71 0.83
C THR A 83 -12.59 7.93 -0.43
N GLY A 84 -13.35 6.88 -0.72
CA GLY A 84 -13.14 6.09 -1.91
C GLY A 84 -14.30 5.16 -2.26
N ARG A 85 -14.35 4.80 -3.53
CA ARG A 85 -15.25 3.80 -4.10
C ARG A 85 -14.45 2.58 -4.50
N TYR A 86 -14.95 1.42 -4.12
CA TYR A 86 -14.32 0.11 -4.28
C TYR A 86 -15.31 -0.82 -4.96
N THR A 87 -14.89 -1.48 -6.02
CA THR A 87 -15.77 -2.32 -6.83
C THR A 87 -15.10 -3.64 -7.13
N THR A 88 -15.76 -4.75 -6.80
CA THR A 88 -15.29 -6.10 -7.07
C THR A 88 -16.23 -6.77 -8.07
N TYR A 89 -15.67 -7.51 -9.01
CA TYR A 89 -16.37 -8.31 -10.01
C TYR A 89 -16.03 -9.78 -9.85
N ASP A 90 -16.90 -10.62 -10.36
CA ASP A 90 -16.53 -11.98 -10.66
C ASP A 90 -15.67 -12.00 -11.92
N TYR A 91 -14.40 -12.40 -11.78
CA TYR A 91 -13.46 -12.45 -12.93
C TYR A 91 -13.85 -13.50 -13.98
N ALA A 92 -14.73 -14.45 -13.65
CA ALA A 92 -15.24 -15.46 -14.60
C ALA A 92 -16.39 -14.93 -15.46
N ASP A 93 -17.12 -13.89 -14.97
CA ASP A 93 -18.29 -13.34 -15.65
C ASP A 93 -18.48 -11.85 -15.31
N LEU A 94 -17.80 -11.00 -16.05
CA LEU A 94 -17.85 -9.53 -15.86
C LEU A 94 -19.22 -8.94 -16.25
N ASP A 95 -19.96 -9.60 -17.15
CA ASP A 95 -21.24 -9.11 -17.67
C ASP A 95 -22.33 -9.11 -16.60
N LYS A 96 -22.21 -9.92 -15.56
CA LYS A 96 -23.09 -9.89 -14.39
C LYS A 96 -23.01 -8.59 -13.58
N GLY A 97 -22.02 -7.75 -13.89
CA GLY A 97 -21.76 -6.54 -13.12
C GLY A 97 -21.04 -6.80 -11.79
N PRO A 98 -20.98 -5.77 -10.90
CA PRO A 98 -20.20 -5.87 -9.67
C PRO A 98 -20.88 -6.78 -8.64
N THR A 99 -20.10 -7.71 -8.08
CA THR A 99 -20.52 -8.57 -6.95
C THR A 99 -20.49 -7.82 -5.62
N THR A 100 -19.58 -6.85 -5.49
CA THR A 100 -19.48 -6.02 -4.28
C THR A 100 -19.17 -4.59 -4.67
N THR A 101 -19.94 -3.67 -4.10
CA THR A 101 -19.67 -2.24 -4.15
C THR A 101 -19.51 -1.71 -2.74
N GLU A 102 -18.46 -0.93 -2.52
CA GLU A 102 -18.15 -0.40 -1.21
C GLU A 102 -17.77 1.07 -1.31
N THR A 103 -18.34 1.88 -0.42
CA THR A 103 -17.91 3.25 -0.17
C THR A 103 -17.24 3.29 1.19
N ARG A 104 -16.12 4.00 1.31
CA ARG A 104 -15.41 4.21 2.57
C ARG A 104 -15.18 5.68 2.83
N LEU A 105 -15.25 6.00 4.11
CA LEU A 105 -14.68 7.21 4.69
C LEU A 105 -13.64 6.77 5.72
N TRP A 106 -12.52 7.48 5.85
CA TRP A 106 -11.53 7.13 6.85
C TRP A 106 -10.78 8.33 7.38
N GLU A 107 -10.34 8.18 8.62
CA GLU A 107 -9.35 9.02 9.26
C GLU A 107 -8.04 8.24 9.39
N GLN A 108 -6.93 8.93 9.20
CA GLN A 108 -5.61 8.33 9.23
C GLN A 108 -4.60 9.25 9.91
N ILE A 109 -3.73 8.65 10.71
CA ILE A 109 -2.50 9.28 11.18
C ILE A 109 -1.32 8.49 10.63
N THR A 110 -0.37 9.20 10.04
CA THR A 110 0.91 8.65 9.61
C THR A 110 2.01 9.27 10.45
N SER A 111 2.89 8.43 11.00
CA SER A 111 4.07 8.83 11.76
C SER A 111 5.33 8.28 11.09
N ASN A 112 6.34 9.14 10.91
CA ASN A 112 7.63 8.77 10.34
C ASN A 112 8.73 8.84 11.39
N GLN A 113 9.51 7.77 11.51
CA GLN A 113 10.72 7.69 12.33
C GLN A 113 11.91 7.41 11.44
N PHE A 114 13.05 7.99 11.78
CA PHE A 114 14.31 7.79 11.05
C PHE A 114 15.36 7.21 11.99
N LEU A 115 15.88 6.04 11.64
CA LEU A 115 16.97 5.35 12.34
C LEU A 115 18.14 5.25 11.37
N ASP A 116 19.08 6.20 11.43
CA ASP A 116 20.16 6.38 10.46
C ASP A 116 19.61 6.41 9.02
N ARG A 117 19.80 5.36 8.24
CA ARG A 117 19.33 5.23 6.85
C ARG A 117 17.90 4.70 6.75
N LEU A 118 17.39 4.06 7.79
CA LEU A 118 16.09 3.44 7.78
C LEU A 118 15.01 4.50 8.02
N LYS A 119 13.97 4.50 7.19
CA LYS A 119 12.74 5.21 7.45
C LYS A 119 11.68 4.20 7.86
N LEU A 120 11.10 4.38 9.04
CA LEU A 120 9.95 3.63 9.54
C LEU A 120 8.71 4.50 9.40
N GLU A 121 7.69 4.00 8.72
CA GLU A 121 6.41 4.68 8.59
C GLU A 121 5.31 3.86 9.25
N HIS A 122 4.70 4.43 10.28
CA HIS A 122 3.54 3.87 10.97
C HIS A 122 2.28 4.53 10.43
N ARG A 123 1.31 3.74 10.00
CA ARG A 123 0.01 4.22 9.54
C ARG A 123 -1.10 3.60 10.38
N TYR A 124 -1.85 4.44 11.05
CA TYR A 124 -3.06 4.08 11.78
C TYR A 124 -4.26 4.61 11.02
N ARG A 125 -5.25 3.77 10.71
CA ARG A 125 -6.44 4.16 9.96
C ARG A 125 -7.69 3.55 10.58
N VAL A 126 -8.72 4.37 10.71
CA VAL A 126 -10.09 3.95 11.06
C VAL A 126 -10.95 4.17 9.84
N GLU A 127 -11.69 3.16 9.43
CA GLU A 127 -12.54 3.20 8.24
C GLU A 127 -14.00 2.96 8.61
N GLN A 128 -14.87 3.85 8.16
CA GLN A 128 -16.31 3.66 8.06
C GLN A 128 -16.62 3.10 6.68
N ARG A 129 -17.23 1.93 6.63
CA ARG A 129 -17.43 1.16 5.39
C ARG A 129 -18.91 0.86 5.17
N TRP A 130 -19.38 1.15 3.97
CA TRP A 130 -20.71 0.76 3.47
C TRP A 130 -20.51 -0.26 2.35
N VAL A 131 -20.62 -1.55 2.71
CA VAL A 131 -20.44 -2.69 1.80
C VAL A 131 -21.80 -3.19 1.37
N ASN A 132 -22.17 -3.04 0.09
CA ASN A 132 -23.50 -3.34 -0.42
C ASN A 132 -24.63 -2.74 0.47
N GLY A 133 -24.41 -1.50 0.96
CA GLY A 133 -25.33 -0.80 1.86
C GLY A 133 -25.20 -1.14 3.36
N LEU A 134 -24.46 -2.18 3.74
CA LEU A 134 -24.28 -2.57 5.14
C LEU A 134 -23.10 -1.84 5.77
N TYR A 135 -23.35 -1.19 6.90
CA TYR A 135 -22.33 -0.42 7.64
C TYR A 135 -21.47 -1.30 8.55
N ARG A 136 -20.14 -1.07 8.54
CA ARG A 136 -19.19 -1.63 9.48
C ARG A 136 -17.97 -0.72 9.64
N ASN A 137 -17.27 -0.85 10.76
CA ASN A 137 -15.99 -0.18 11.00
C ASN A 137 -14.85 -1.17 10.88
N ARG A 138 -13.68 -0.64 10.45
CA ARG A 138 -12.43 -1.39 10.35
C ARG A 138 -11.28 -0.54 10.84
N PHE A 139 -10.41 -1.14 11.63
CA PHE A 139 -9.17 -0.56 12.10
C PHE A 139 -8.01 -1.18 11.34
N ARG A 140 -7.04 -0.38 10.96
CA ARG A 140 -5.84 -0.84 10.25
C ARG A 140 -4.60 -0.24 10.88
N TYR A 141 -3.58 -1.07 11.00
CA TYR A 141 -2.24 -0.62 11.34
C TYR A 141 -1.27 -1.18 10.31
N ARG A 142 -0.38 -0.32 9.76
CA ARG A 142 0.72 -0.70 8.89
C ARG A 142 2.03 -0.17 9.44
N LEU A 143 3.03 -1.03 9.46
CA LEU A 143 4.43 -0.66 9.58
C LEU A 143 5.10 -0.85 8.22
N ASN A 144 5.67 0.21 7.67
CA ASN A 144 6.48 0.13 6.46
C ASN A 144 7.92 0.57 6.75
N VAL A 145 8.88 -0.24 6.33
CA VAL A 145 10.32 0.00 6.47
C VAL A 145 10.88 0.32 5.09
N PHE A 146 11.49 1.49 4.94
CA PHE A 146 12.18 1.89 3.72
C PHE A 146 13.69 1.89 3.95
N VAL A 147 14.43 1.27 3.03
CA VAL A 147 15.89 1.14 3.05
C VAL A 147 16.45 1.74 1.77
N PRO A 148 17.00 2.97 1.78
CA PRO A 148 17.70 3.51 0.62
C PRO A 148 19.00 2.71 0.36
N LEU A 149 19.27 2.39 -0.91
CA LEU A 149 20.38 1.50 -1.28
C LEU A 149 21.66 2.28 -1.67
N ASN A 150 21.52 3.26 -2.55
CA ASN A 150 22.65 4.01 -3.11
C ASN A 150 22.83 5.43 -2.56
N ASN A 151 21.95 5.87 -1.66
CA ASN A 151 22.04 7.16 -0.96
C ASN A 151 21.77 6.95 0.54
N LYS A 152 22.03 7.96 1.36
CA LYS A 152 21.66 7.94 2.80
C LYS A 152 20.14 8.15 3.01
N LYS A 153 19.48 8.77 2.04
CA LYS A 153 18.06 9.13 2.08
C LYS A 153 17.39 8.84 0.74
N ILE A 154 16.08 8.69 0.72
CA ILE A 154 15.32 8.54 -0.53
C ILE A 154 15.13 9.92 -1.16
N VAL A 155 15.97 10.22 -2.14
CA VAL A 155 15.99 11.45 -2.93
C VAL A 155 16.00 11.09 -4.42
N ALA A 156 16.08 12.09 -5.32
CA ALA A 156 16.20 11.83 -6.75
C ALA A 156 17.35 10.85 -7.06
N LYS A 157 17.13 9.93 -7.99
CA LYS A 157 18.05 8.87 -8.44
C LYS A 157 18.41 7.86 -7.32
N THR A 158 17.46 7.59 -6.41
CA THR A 158 17.65 6.64 -5.31
C THR A 158 16.88 5.36 -5.56
N TRP A 159 17.58 4.22 -5.52
CA TRP A 159 17.01 2.90 -5.34
C TRP A 159 16.73 2.66 -3.86
N PHE A 160 15.60 2.05 -3.55
CA PHE A 160 15.25 1.70 -2.18
C PHE A 160 14.43 0.40 -2.12
N ILE A 161 14.50 -0.28 -0.98
CA ILE A 161 13.62 -1.39 -0.64
C ILE A 161 12.51 -0.86 0.25
N SER A 162 11.29 -1.33 0.02
CA SER A 162 10.11 -1.09 0.86
C SER A 162 9.56 -2.43 1.32
N VAL A 163 9.43 -2.62 2.63
CA VAL A 163 8.83 -3.83 3.22
C VAL A 163 7.77 -3.40 4.21
N PHE A 164 6.55 -3.89 4.05
CA PHE A 164 5.50 -3.59 5.02
C PHE A 164 4.74 -4.83 5.49
N ASP A 165 4.21 -4.71 6.70
CA ASP A 165 3.16 -5.55 7.26
C ASP A 165 1.97 -4.69 7.65
N GLU A 166 0.76 -5.15 7.31
CA GLU A 166 -0.49 -4.45 7.60
C GLU A 166 -1.55 -5.41 8.13
N ILE A 167 -2.09 -5.11 9.31
CA ILE A 167 -3.18 -5.84 9.96
C ILE A 167 -4.51 -5.09 9.82
N PHE A 168 -5.59 -5.85 9.64
CA PHE A 168 -6.96 -5.35 9.49
C PHE A 168 -7.86 -6.00 10.54
N LEU A 169 -8.51 -5.16 11.35
CA LEU A 169 -9.37 -5.59 12.45
C LEU A 169 -10.76 -4.98 12.29
N ASN A 170 -11.78 -5.82 12.38
CA ASN A 170 -13.19 -5.40 12.38
C ASN A 170 -13.70 -5.14 13.81
N ASN A 171 -14.69 -4.27 13.94
CA ASN A 171 -15.42 -4.07 15.19
C ASN A 171 -16.47 -5.16 15.48
N LYS A 172 -16.70 -6.09 14.55
CA LYS A 172 -17.61 -7.25 14.69
C LYS A 172 -16.82 -8.53 14.47
N ALA A 173 -17.20 -9.59 15.18
CA ALA A 173 -16.57 -10.91 15.02
C ALA A 173 -16.77 -11.47 13.59
N PRO A 174 -15.77 -12.16 13.03
CA PRO A 174 -14.42 -12.31 13.58
C PRO A 174 -13.66 -10.97 13.52
N ASN A 175 -12.99 -10.59 14.64
CA ASN A 175 -12.31 -9.30 14.72
C ASN A 175 -11.11 -9.20 13.78
N PHE A 176 -10.34 -10.28 13.62
CA PHE A 176 -9.28 -10.33 12.62
C PHE A 176 -9.90 -10.57 11.24
N GLU A 177 -9.67 -9.65 10.30
CA GLU A 177 -10.19 -9.74 8.92
C GLU A 177 -9.11 -10.18 7.95
N ARG A 178 -7.90 -9.58 8.06
CA ARG A 178 -6.90 -9.67 7.01
C ARG A 178 -5.51 -9.33 7.54
N ASN A 179 -4.51 -9.90 6.88
CA ASN A 179 -3.14 -9.41 6.93
C ASN A 179 -2.60 -9.22 5.51
N ARG A 180 -1.68 -8.27 5.34
CA ARG A 180 -0.91 -8.06 4.10
C ARG A 180 0.55 -7.89 4.43
N VAL A 181 1.40 -8.63 3.73
CA VAL A 181 2.85 -8.47 3.75
C VAL A 181 3.32 -8.13 2.35
N SER A 182 4.26 -7.21 2.22
CA SER A 182 4.81 -6.83 0.91
C SER A 182 6.29 -6.55 0.99
N ALA A 183 7.00 -6.89 -0.08
CA ALA A 183 8.39 -6.51 -0.31
C ALA A 183 8.55 -6.00 -1.74
N ALA A 184 9.07 -4.79 -1.91
CA ALA A 184 9.19 -4.13 -3.20
C ALA A 184 10.54 -3.43 -3.36
N LEU A 185 11.02 -3.39 -4.59
CA LEU A 185 12.11 -2.51 -5.02
C LEU A 185 11.50 -1.25 -5.62
N GLY A 186 11.97 -0.10 -5.15
CA GLY A 186 11.54 1.21 -5.62
C GLY A 186 12.68 2.02 -6.22
N TYR A 187 12.34 2.93 -7.10
CA TYR A 187 13.24 3.92 -7.65
C TYR A 187 12.60 5.29 -7.73
N GLN A 188 13.23 6.27 -7.13
CA GLN A 188 12.86 7.67 -7.26
C GLN A 188 13.67 8.31 -8.40
N PHE A 189 13.04 8.60 -9.53
CA PHE A 189 13.70 9.18 -10.72
C PHE A 189 14.15 10.61 -10.46
N ASP A 190 13.22 11.42 -10.00
CA ASP A 190 13.41 12.83 -9.70
C ASP A 190 12.57 13.23 -8.48
N LYS A 191 12.26 14.51 -8.32
CA LYS A 191 11.43 14.99 -7.22
C LYS A 191 9.96 14.56 -7.36
N SER A 192 9.50 14.26 -8.59
CA SER A 192 8.10 14.01 -8.92
C SER A 192 7.78 12.52 -9.07
N TRP A 193 8.64 11.74 -9.74
CA TRP A 193 8.31 10.40 -10.18
C TRP A 193 8.96 9.33 -9.32
N ILE A 194 8.15 8.41 -8.82
CA ILE A 194 8.56 7.23 -8.08
C ILE A 194 7.86 6.01 -8.67
N VAL A 195 8.59 4.93 -8.88
CA VAL A 195 8.04 3.62 -9.23
C VAL A 195 8.42 2.60 -8.17
N GLN A 196 7.55 1.62 -7.96
CA GLN A 196 7.84 0.44 -7.15
C GLN A 196 7.29 -0.79 -7.84
N ALA A 197 8.05 -1.89 -7.77
CA ALA A 197 7.61 -3.19 -8.22
C ALA A 197 8.00 -4.23 -7.17
N GLY A 198 7.12 -5.17 -6.87
CA GLY A 198 7.38 -6.15 -5.84
C GLY A 198 6.30 -7.20 -5.70
N TRP A 199 6.42 -7.94 -4.63
CA TRP A 199 5.50 -8.98 -4.21
C TRP A 199 4.62 -8.47 -3.07
N LEU A 200 3.36 -8.91 -3.07
CA LEU A 200 2.39 -8.66 -2.01
C LEU A 200 1.59 -9.95 -1.76
N ASN A 201 1.65 -10.44 -0.53
CA ASN A 201 0.76 -11.48 -0.07
C ASN A 201 -0.43 -10.87 0.67
N GLN A 202 -1.62 -11.37 0.40
CA GLN A 202 -2.84 -11.01 1.12
C GLN A 202 -3.51 -12.24 1.68
N TYR A 203 -3.48 -12.38 3.00
CA TYR A 203 -4.22 -13.37 3.75
C TYR A 203 -5.56 -12.77 4.20
N ASN A 204 -6.68 -13.41 3.81
CA ASN A 204 -8.03 -13.07 4.27
C ASN A 204 -8.51 -14.16 5.23
N TYR A 205 -8.89 -13.76 6.42
CA TYR A 205 -9.49 -14.66 7.39
C TYR A 205 -11.00 -14.75 7.16
N SER A 206 -11.48 -15.97 6.99
CA SER A 206 -12.90 -16.32 7.01
C SER A 206 -13.04 -17.64 7.74
N PRO A 207 -13.93 -17.77 8.73
CA PRO A 207 -14.12 -19.04 9.43
C PRO A 207 -14.37 -20.19 8.46
N GLY A 208 -13.55 -21.22 8.52
CA GLY A 208 -13.64 -22.42 7.67
C GLY A 208 -13.04 -22.31 6.27
N VAL A 209 -12.81 -21.13 5.73
CA VAL A 209 -12.25 -20.93 4.38
C VAL A 209 -11.27 -19.75 4.38
N PRO A 210 -10.12 -19.86 5.05
CA PRO A 210 -9.09 -18.83 4.91
C PRO A 210 -8.56 -18.81 3.47
N ALA A 211 -8.32 -17.62 2.93
CA ALA A 211 -7.79 -17.47 1.58
C ALA A 211 -6.48 -16.68 1.64
N ASP A 212 -5.46 -17.27 1.04
CA ASP A 212 -4.13 -16.69 0.88
C ASP A 212 -3.85 -16.44 -0.60
N LYS A 213 -3.30 -15.27 -0.95
CA LYS A 213 -3.05 -14.94 -2.34
C LYS A 213 -1.81 -14.08 -2.52
N ASP A 214 -0.93 -14.56 -3.38
CA ASP A 214 0.22 -13.82 -3.85
C ASP A 214 -0.13 -12.93 -5.04
N ASN A 215 0.49 -11.75 -5.08
CA ASN A 215 0.28 -10.77 -6.12
C ASN A 215 1.59 -10.08 -6.51
N ILE A 216 1.75 -9.79 -7.79
CA ILE A 216 2.71 -8.81 -8.27
C ILE A 216 2.14 -7.42 -8.01
N MET A 217 2.89 -6.56 -7.34
CA MET A 217 2.51 -5.17 -7.10
C MET A 217 3.33 -4.25 -7.98
N LEU A 218 2.66 -3.39 -8.75
CA LEU A 218 3.25 -2.33 -9.56
C LEU A 218 2.65 -0.99 -9.14
N MET A 219 3.49 -0.06 -8.74
CA MET A 219 3.07 1.27 -8.30
C MET A 219 3.79 2.36 -9.09
N LEU A 220 3.04 3.33 -9.54
CA LEU A 220 3.53 4.60 -10.07
C LEU A 220 3.00 5.73 -9.20
N MET A 221 3.89 6.57 -8.71
CA MET A 221 3.53 7.76 -7.94
C MET A 221 4.04 9.01 -8.64
N TYR A 222 3.15 9.99 -8.80
CA TYR A 222 3.48 11.33 -9.23
C TYR A 222 3.28 12.31 -8.09
N ARG A 223 4.32 13.07 -7.76
CA ARG A 223 4.30 14.09 -6.71
C ARG A 223 4.24 15.47 -7.35
N ILE A 224 3.19 16.22 -7.03
CA ILE A 224 3.05 17.60 -7.45
C ILE A 224 3.95 18.48 -6.58
N HIS A 225 4.70 19.38 -7.20
CA HIS A 225 5.53 20.35 -6.49
C HIS A 225 4.88 21.72 -6.49
N ARG A 226 4.76 22.31 -5.30
CA ARG A 226 4.42 23.73 -5.17
C ARG A 226 5.63 24.59 -5.46
N LYS A 227 5.38 25.77 -6.04
CA LYS A 227 6.40 26.80 -6.16
C LYS A 227 6.85 27.20 -4.73
N ASN A 228 8.16 27.19 -4.48
CA ASN A 228 8.76 27.47 -3.17
C ASN A 228 8.50 26.42 -2.08
N ALA A 229 8.11 25.20 -2.43
CA ALA A 229 7.96 24.12 -1.46
C ALA A 229 9.30 23.73 -0.82
N VAL A 230 9.31 23.63 0.50
CA VAL A 230 10.43 23.05 1.23
C VAL A 230 10.34 21.53 1.12
N GLN A 231 11.29 20.91 0.41
CA GLN A 231 11.28 19.47 0.22
C GLN A 231 11.45 18.73 1.55
N ARG A 232 10.49 17.87 1.86
CA ARG A 232 10.61 16.87 2.91
C ARG A 232 10.92 15.51 2.32
N GLU A 233 11.69 14.73 3.07
CA GLU A 233 11.93 13.33 2.76
C GLU A 233 10.66 12.51 3.08
N HIS A 234 9.70 12.58 2.18
CA HIS A 234 8.47 11.78 2.28
C HIS A 234 8.32 10.94 1.03
N VAL A 235 8.34 9.62 1.24
CA VAL A 235 7.71 8.68 0.32
C VAL A 235 6.39 8.29 1.00
N PRO A 236 5.27 8.99 0.75
CA PRO A 236 4.01 8.55 1.30
C PRO A 236 3.64 7.23 0.62
N THR A 237 3.48 6.18 1.40
CA THR A 237 2.85 4.95 0.93
C THR A 237 1.35 5.12 1.04
N THR A 238 0.71 5.25 -0.10
CA THR A 238 -0.74 5.38 -0.18
C THR A 238 -1.43 4.08 -0.54
N THR A 239 -0.68 3.00 -0.81
CA THR A 239 -1.24 1.68 -1.11
C THR A 239 -2.24 1.23 -0.05
N ASP A 240 -3.42 0.89 -0.53
CA ASP A 240 -4.51 0.38 0.29
C ASP A 240 -4.34 -1.09 0.64
#